data_3e8049b3acb4eda783e8f6208697cd95
#
_entry.id   3e8049b3acb4eda783e8f6208697cd95
#
_cell.length_a   1.000
_cell.length_b   1.000
_cell.length_c   1.000
_cell.angle_alpha   90.00
_cell.angle_beta   90.00
_cell.angle_gamma   90.00
#
_symmetry.space_group_name_H-M   'P 1'
#
loop_
_entity.id
_entity.type
_entity.pdbx_description
1 polymer ?
#
loop_
_entity_poly.entity_id
_entity_poly.type
_entity_poly.pdbx_seq_one_letter_code
_entity_poly.pdbx_strand_id
1 'polypeptide(L)'
;RLLELIAKADEKPPVEPFVPKTHHELAQKIASECIVLLKNEDALLPLSADKKVAFIGKYAEEPRYQGGGSSHINSFKTESAMDAVEFLATVKKENITFAKGFDDVEDKADEALAAKAVEAAANADVAVIFAGLPDSFESEGYDRKHLGMPNCQNALIEAVAEAQPNTIVVLHNGAPVEMPWLGKVKAVLEAYLGGQAVGGAVVNVLYGNANPSGRLAETFPLRIQDTPCYLNYGGEHDKSVYSEGVFVGYRYYTSKEMEVLFPFGYGLSYTTFSYGNLTVDKKEFKESEKLLVSVDVTNTGACTGKEVVQLYVAPKGGTIIRPVRELKAFEKTELAPGETKTVTFELDSRAYAYWNTEIHDWHVETGAYEIQICRNAQEVLLSEEVQVESETVLPKVYTLNSTMGEIMADPKGKAILEQAMGEMEGMDGESTEEQMQDDSGVINDEMMAAMMEAMPLRQMLSFVPGVTKEALNQLVAALNAAE
;
A
#
# COMPACT_ATOMS: atom_id res chain seq x y z
N ARG A 1 -3.58 -31.32 23.85
CA ARG A 1 -3.97 -30.02 23.23
C ARG A 1 -5.44 -29.69 23.45
N LEU A 2 -6.44 -30.54 23.02
CA LEU A 2 -7.86 -30.24 23.24
C LEU A 2 -8.22 -30.17 24.73
N LEU A 3 -7.78 -31.11 25.55
CA LEU A 3 -7.99 -31.10 27.02
C LEU A 3 -7.33 -29.88 27.67
N GLU A 4 -6.17 -29.46 27.21
CA GLU A 4 -5.51 -28.23 27.71
C GLU A 4 -6.33 -26.98 27.36
N LEU A 5 -6.93 -26.94 26.17
CA LEU A 5 -7.79 -25.84 25.77
C LEU A 5 -9.07 -25.76 26.61
N ILE A 6 -9.70 -26.91 26.86
CA ILE A 6 -10.88 -27.03 27.75
C ILE A 6 -10.53 -26.58 29.16
N ALA A 7 -9.42 -27.10 29.74
CA ALA A 7 -8.98 -26.70 31.05
C ALA A 7 -8.72 -25.18 31.16
N LYS A 8 -8.06 -24.59 30.15
CA LYS A 8 -7.87 -23.13 30.09
C LYS A 8 -9.17 -22.35 29.99
N ALA A 9 -10.19 -22.91 29.33
CA ALA A 9 -11.51 -22.26 29.24
C ALA A 9 -12.24 -22.33 30.61
N ASP A 10 -12.12 -23.43 31.34
CA ASP A 10 -12.73 -23.60 32.67
C ASP A 10 -12.06 -22.71 33.76
N GLU A 11 -10.77 -22.38 33.57
CA GLU A 11 -10.03 -21.49 34.48
C GLU A 11 -10.34 -19.99 34.27
N LYS A 12 -11.03 -19.62 33.19
CA LYS A 12 -11.36 -18.21 32.93
C LYS A 12 -12.42 -17.70 33.88
N PRO A 13 -12.28 -16.44 34.35
CA PRO A 13 -13.34 -15.81 35.14
C PRO A 13 -14.63 -15.70 34.30
N PRO A 14 -15.80 -15.61 34.93
CA PRO A 14 -17.06 -15.38 34.25
C PRO A 14 -16.93 -14.18 33.29
N VAL A 15 -17.36 -14.38 32.03
CA VAL A 15 -17.35 -13.30 31.05
C VAL A 15 -18.40 -12.26 31.44
N GLU A 16 -18.03 -10.99 31.42
CA GLU A 16 -18.96 -9.88 31.62
C GLU A 16 -20.12 -10.02 30.63
N PRO A 17 -21.38 -9.75 31.03
CA PRO A 17 -22.51 -9.81 30.13
C PRO A 17 -22.32 -8.91 28.92
N PHE A 18 -22.65 -9.41 27.73
CA PHE A 18 -22.66 -8.60 26.52
C PHE A 18 -23.65 -7.44 26.65
N VAL A 19 -23.16 -6.20 26.50
CA VAL A 19 -23.96 -4.99 26.52
C VAL A 19 -24.07 -4.40 25.11
N PRO A 20 -25.18 -4.66 24.39
CA PRO A 20 -25.35 -4.29 22.99
C PRO A 20 -25.08 -2.80 22.72
N LYS A 21 -25.52 -1.92 23.61
CA LYS A 21 -25.34 -0.46 23.48
C LYS A 21 -23.85 -0.08 23.48
N THR A 22 -23.10 -0.55 24.47
CA THR A 22 -21.67 -0.23 24.60
C THR A 22 -20.87 -0.75 23.40
N HIS A 23 -21.19 -1.94 22.90
CA HIS A 23 -20.55 -2.51 21.72
C HIS A 23 -20.92 -1.76 20.44
N HIS A 24 -22.16 -1.25 20.32
CA HIS A 24 -22.56 -0.41 19.21
C HIS A 24 -21.82 0.94 19.20
N GLU A 25 -21.69 1.58 20.38
CA GLU A 25 -20.90 2.82 20.54
C GLU A 25 -19.43 2.60 20.20
N LEU A 26 -18.85 1.45 20.62
CA LEU A 26 -17.49 1.07 20.24
C LEU A 26 -17.35 0.86 18.72
N ALA A 27 -18.30 0.16 18.09
CA ALA A 27 -18.32 -0.03 16.64
C ALA A 27 -18.38 1.32 15.90
N GLN A 28 -19.22 2.26 16.37
CA GLN A 28 -19.30 3.60 15.80
C GLN A 28 -17.98 4.35 15.92
N LYS A 29 -17.33 4.28 17.08
CA LYS A 29 -16.02 4.91 17.31
C LYS A 29 -14.95 4.34 16.37
N ILE A 30 -14.88 2.99 16.26
CA ILE A 30 -13.93 2.32 15.36
C ILE A 30 -14.20 2.74 13.90
N ALA A 31 -15.45 2.70 13.45
CA ALA A 31 -15.81 3.13 12.10
C ALA A 31 -15.39 4.58 11.82
N SER A 32 -15.65 5.52 12.75
CA SER A 32 -15.23 6.92 12.62
C SER A 32 -13.72 7.08 12.46
N GLU A 33 -12.92 6.24 13.10
CA GLU A 33 -11.47 6.26 13.00
C GLU A 33 -10.92 5.59 11.73
N CYS A 34 -11.74 4.77 11.06
CA CYS A 34 -11.39 4.13 9.79
C CYS A 34 -11.74 4.96 8.57
N ILE A 35 -12.72 5.87 8.68
CA ILE A 35 -13.13 6.75 7.56
C ILE A 35 -11.93 7.56 7.08
N VAL A 36 -11.70 7.54 5.75
CA VAL A 36 -10.63 8.29 5.10
C VAL A 36 -11.18 9.51 4.39
N LEU A 37 -10.67 10.69 4.69
CA LEU A 37 -10.96 11.90 3.95
C LEU A 37 -10.04 11.96 2.72
N LEU A 38 -10.60 11.74 1.53
CA LEU A 38 -9.85 11.71 0.27
C LEU A 38 -9.70 13.09 -0.37
N LYS A 39 -10.71 13.96 -0.20
CA LYS A 39 -10.73 15.30 -0.78
C LYS A 39 -11.54 16.23 0.13
N ASN A 40 -11.10 17.48 0.29
CA ASN A 40 -11.83 18.54 1.02
C ASN A 40 -11.42 19.94 0.51
N GLU A 41 -11.97 20.35 -0.61
CA GLU A 41 -11.72 21.67 -1.18
C GLU A 41 -12.49 22.77 -0.41
N ASP A 42 -11.88 23.94 -0.30
CA ASP A 42 -12.41 25.12 0.38
C ASP A 42 -12.81 24.88 1.84
N ALA A 43 -12.26 23.86 2.48
CA ALA A 43 -12.64 23.42 3.82
C ALA A 43 -14.17 23.26 3.97
N LEU A 44 -14.83 22.62 2.96
CA LEU A 44 -16.26 22.39 2.96
C LEU A 44 -16.69 21.53 4.15
N LEU A 45 -15.87 20.56 4.53
CA LEU A 45 -16.01 19.75 5.74
C LEU A 45 -15.09 20.32 6.86
N PRO A 46 -15.54 20.29 8.14
CA PRO A 46 -16.82 19.79 8.63
C PRO A 46 -17.99 20.72 8.33
N LEU A 47 -19.20 20.14 8.22
CA LEU A 47 -20.44 20.87 7.98
C LEU A 47 -20.87 21.69 9.20
N SER A 48 -21.42 22.89 8.97
CA SER A 48 -22.14 23.65 10.01
C SER A 48 -23.58 23.12 10.16
N ALA A 49 -24.06 22.99 11.39
CA ALA A 49 -25.44 22.58 11.69
C ALA A 49 -26.52 23.54 11.12
N ASP A 50 -26.13 24.77 10.79
CA ASP A 50 -27.05 25.79 10.25
C ASP A 50 -27.25 25.65 8.72
N LYS A 51 -26.46 24.83 8.05
CA LYS A 51 -26.59 24.57 6.63
C LYS A 51 -27.79 23.65 6.34
N LYS A 52 -28.52 23.96 5.26
CA LYS A 52 -29.47 23.03 4.66
C LYS A 52 -28.70 22.01 3.87
N VAL A 53 -28.89 20.74 4.18
CA VAL A 53 -28.14 19.64 3.55
C VAL A 53 -29.10 18.65 2.92
N ALA A 54 -28.88 18.32 1.65
CA ALA A 54 -29.58 17.24 0.98
C ALA A 54 -28.76 15.93 1.12
N PHE A 55 -29.29 14.94 1.87
CA PHE A 55 -28.77 13.58 1.88
C PHE A 55 -29.38 12.84 0.69
N ILE A 56 -28.52 12.36 -0.18
CA ILE A 56 -28.89 11.75 -1.46
C ILE A 56 -28.27 10.35 -1.54
N GLY A 57 -29.03 9.41 -2.09
CA GLY A 57 -28.58 8.04 -2.29
C GLY A 57 -29.24 7.06 -1.34
N LYS A 58 -29.51 5.87 -1.86
CA LYS A 58 -30.12 4.76 -1.12
C LYS A 58 -29.37 4.46 0.19
N TYR A 59 -28.03 4.52 0.17
CA TYR A 59 -27.20 4.16 1.32
C TYR A 59 -27.27 5.15 2.50
N ALA A 60 -27.94 6.31 2.33
CA ALA A 60 -28.22 7.18 3.47
C ALA A 60 -29.28 6.58 4.43
N GLU A 61 -30.20 5.75 3.92
CA GLU A 61 -31.24 5.04 4.70
C GLU A 61 -30.92 3.54 4.87
N GLU A 62 -30.38 2.90 3.83
CA GLU A 62 -30.08 1.47 3.78
C GLU A 62 -28.55 1.30 3.58
N PRO A 63 -27.72 1.51 4.63
CA PRO A 63 -26.28 1.56 4.45
C PRO A 63 -25.73 0.20 4.03
N ARG A 64 -24.80 0.20 3.05
CA ARG A 64 -23.96 -0.94 2.81
C ARG A 64 -22.84 -0.95 3.84
N TYR A 65 -22.94 -1.80 4.85
CA TYR A 65 -22.10 -1.79 6.03
C TYR A 65 -21.19 -3.03 6.18
N GLN A 66 -21.39 -4.04 5.34
CA GLN A 66 -20.64 -5.30 5.34
C GLN A 66 -20.52 -5.86 3.92
N GLY A 67 -19.57 -6.80 3.73
CA GLY A 67 -19.39 -7.50 2.46
C GLY A 67 -20.52 -8.48 2.16
N GLY A 68 -20.72 -8.81 0.88
CA GLY A 68 -21.61 -9.86 0.42
C GLY A 68 -21.00 -11.25 0.59
N GLY A 69 -21.86 -12.29 0.63
CA GLY A 69 -21.44 -13.68 0.74
C GLY A 69 -21.33 -14.20 2.18
N SER A 70 -20.38 -15.09 2.46
CA SER A 70 -20.27 -15.81 3.74
C SER A 70 -19.85 -14.92 4.92
N SER A 71 -19.35 -13.72 4.65
CA SER A 71 -19.06 -12.70 5.68
C SER A 71 -20.32 -12.02 6.23
N HIS A 72 -21.47 -12.25 5.62
CA HIS A 72 -22.72 -11.61 6.02
C HIS A 72 -23.17 -12.05 7.42
N ILE A 73 -23.35 -11.09 8.32
CA ILE A 73 -23.88 -11.29 9.67
C ILE A 73 -25.22 -10.57 9.84
N ASN A 74 -26.12 -11.19 10.62
CA ASN A 74 -27.37 -10.57 11.05
C ASN A 74 -27.10 -9.66 12.25
N SER A 75 -26.81 -8.39 11.99
CA SER A 75 -26.57 -7.41 13.05
C SER A 75 -27.81 -7.23 13.91
N PHE A 76 -27.64 -7.12 15.24
CA PHE A 76 -28.76 -6.87 16.15
C PHE A 76 -29.35 -5.45 15.96
N LYS A 77 -28.56 -4.52 15.41
CA LYS A 77 -28.93 -3.16 15.06
C LYS A 77 -28.08 -2.71 13.89
N THR A 78 -28.68 -2.12 12.88
CA THR A 78 -27.98 -1.34 11.85
C THR A 78 -28.43 0.11 12.00
N GLU A 79 -27.48 1.06 11.97
CA GLU A 79 -27.74 2.48 12.08
C GLU A 79 -27.37 3.17 10.78
N SER A 80 -28.35 3.75 10.13
CA SER A 80 -28.18 4.55 8.92
C SER A 80 -27.75 5.99 9.22
N ALA A 81 -27.35 6.74 8.20
CA ALA A 81 -27.08 8.18 8.35
C ALA A 81 -28.37 8.93 8.70
N MET A 82 -29.51 8.53 8.15
CA MET A 82 -30.82 9.12 8.47
C MET A 82 -31.23 8.82 9.91
N ASP A 83 -30.97 7.61 10.44
CA ASP A 83 -31.18 7.31 11.85
C ASP A 83 -30.29 8.20 12.75
N ALA A 84 -29.02 8.36 12.39
CA ALA A 84 -28.07 9.15 13.18
C ALA A 84 -28.47 10.63 13.31
N VAL A 85 -29.05 11.19 12.26
CA VAL A 85 -29.57 12.60 12.27
C VAL A 85 -30.63 12.81 13.35
N GLU A 86 -31.38 11.75 13.73
CA GLU A 86 -32.42 11.84 14.77
C GLU A 86 -31.84 12.01 16.19
N PHE A 87 -30.62 11.55 16.43
CA PHE A 87 -30.06 11.41 17.77
C PHE A 87 -28.85 12.31 18.03
N LEU A 88 -28.17 12.80 17.00
CA LEU A 88 -26.97 13.62 17.16
C LEU A 88 -27.33 15.10 17.38
N ALA A 89 -27.04 15.59 18.59
CA ALA A 89 -27.35 16.96 19.00
C ALA A 89 -26.65 18.07 18.16
N THR A 90 -25.59 17.70 17.47
CA THR A 90 -24.84 18.60 16.57
C THR A 90 -25.50 18.78 15.20
N VAL A 91 -26.54 18.01 14.89
CA VAL A 91 -27.27 18.07 13.63
C VAL A 91 -28.67 18.64 13.88
N LYS A 92 -29.08 19.60 13.05
CA LYS A 92 -30.47 20.11 13.07
C LYS A 92 -31.27 19.33 12.02
N LYS A 93 -32.07 18.38 12.48
CA LYS A 93 -32.89 17.50 11.61
C LYS A 93 -33.73 18.29 10.60
N GLU A 94 -34.29 19.40 11.01
CA GLU A 94 -35.12 20.29 10.15
C GLU A 94 -34.33 20.84 8.95
N ASN A 95 -32.99 20.83 9.00
CA ASN A 95 -32.14 21.26 7.91
C ASN A 95 -31.76 20.10 6.95
N ILE A 96 -32.17 18.88 7.25
CA ILE A 96 -31.82 17.70 6.43
C ILE A 96 -33.02 17.34 5.56
N THR A 97 -32.78 17.22 4.25
CA THR A 97 -33.72 16.63 3.29
C THR A 97 -33.14 15.35 2.75
N PHE A 98 -34.00 14.38 2.46
CA PHE A 98 -33.58 13.09 1.87
C PHE A 98 -34.16 12.89 0.47
N ALA A 99 -33.35 12.33 -0.44
CA ALA A 99 -33.78 11.88 -1.75
C ALA A 99 -33.04 10.57 -2.13
N LYS A 100 -33.78 9.53 -2.43
CA LYS A 100 -33.22 8.19 -2.75
C LYS A 100 -32.22 8.22 -3.92
N GLY A 101 -32.51 8.98 -4.96
CA GLY A 101 -31.64 9.25 -6.11
C GLY A 101 -31.41 8.07 -7.07
N PHE A 102 -31.20 6.87 -6.58
CA PHE A 102 -30.98 5.66 -7.36
C PHE A 102 -31.56 4.41 -6.66
N ASP A 103 -31.76 3.36 -7.44
CA ASP A 103 -31.90 2.00 -6.94
C ASP A 103 -30.80 1.14 -7.59
N ASP A 104 -30.15 0.31 -6.80
CA ASP A 104 -28.97 -0.47 -7.21
C ASP A 104 -29.28 -1.95 -7.54
N VAL A 105 -30.55 -2.30 -7.63
CA VAL A 105 -30.99 -3.68 -8.03
C VAL A 105 -30.58 -3.95 -9.48
N GLU A 106 -30.78 -2.97 -10.35
CA GLU A 106 -30.24 -2.96 -11.72
C GLU A 106 -29.42 -1.70 -11.94
N ASP A 107 -28.29 -1.79 -12.66
CA ASP A 107 -27.46 -0.62 -13.01
C ASP A 107 -28.14 0.21 -14.11
N LYS A 108 -29.31 0.75 -13.81
CA LYS A 108 -30.09 1.62 -14.70
C LYS A 108 -30.46 2.91 -13.99
N ALA A 109 -30.28 4.02 -14.68
CA ALA A 109 -30.75 5.31 -14.20
C ALA A 109 -32.27 5.32 -14.10
N ASP A 110 -32.78 5.73 -12.92
CA ASP A 110 -34.20 6.08 -12.73
C ASP A 110 -34.31 7.63 -12.82
N GLU A 111 -34.83 8.09 -13.94
CA GLU A 111 -34.95 9.54 -14.22
C GLU A 111 -35.79 10.27 -13.16
N ALA A 112 -36.82 9.61 -12.61
CA ALA A 112 -37.69 10.23 -11.62
C ALA A 112 -37.02 10.34 -10.26
N LEU A 113 -36.25 9.34 -9.85
CA LEU A 113 -35.43 9.38 -8.64
C LEU A 113 -34.30 10.41 -8.79
N ALA A 114 -33.60 10.41 -9.92
CA ALA A 114 -32.52 11.36 -10.20
C ALA A 114 -33.02 12.83 -10.21
N ALA A 115 -34.15 13.10 -10.87
CA ALA A 115 -34.74 14.43 -10.90
C ALA A 115 -35.07 14.97 -9.49
N LYS A 116 -35.64 14.13 -8.60
CA LYS A 116 -35.92 14.50 -7.21
C LYS A 116 -34.63 14.79 -6.41
N ALA A 117 -33.59 14.01 -6.67
CA ALA A 117 -32.28 14.21 -6.02
C ALA A 117 -31.64 15.53 -6.45
N VAL A 118 -31.67 15.83 -7.75
CA VAL A 118 -31.17 17.09 -8.33
C VAL A 118 -31.97 18.29 -7.76
N GLU A 119 -33.30 18.18 -7.67
CA GLU A 119 -34.15 19.22 -7.08
C GLU A 119 -33.80 19.44 -5.59
N ALA A 120 -33.64 18.34 -4.82
CA ALA A 120 -33.25 18.45 -3.41
C ALA A 120 -31.88 19.12 -3.24
N ALA A 121 -30.90 18.76 -4.08
CA ALA A 121 -29.57 19.36 -4.09
C ALA A 121 -29.60 20.86 -4.42
N ALA A 122 -30.37 21.25 -5.44
CA ALA A 122 -30.50 22.67 -5.87
C ALA A 122 -31.12 23.55 -4.80
N ASN A 123 -31.97 23.00 -3.91
CA ASN A 123 -32.62 23.69 -2.82
C ASN A 123 -31.84 23.66 -1.48
N ALA A 124 -30.67 23.00 -1.45
CA ALA A 124 -29.81 22.90 -0.28
C ALA A 124 -28.57 23.82 -0.40
N ASP A 125 -27.89 24.06 0.71
CA ASP A 125 -26.58 24.72 0.74
C ASP A 125 -25.45 23.75 0.38
N VAL A 126 -25.67 22.43 0.66
CA VAL A 126 -24.73 21.32 0.43
C VAL A 126 -25.50 20.07 0.05
N ALA A 127 -24.97 19.29 -0.89
CA ALA A 127 -25.45 17.94 -1.18
C ALA A 127 -24.42 16.91 -0.66
N VAL A 128 -24.90 15.88 0.03
CA VAL A 128 -24.08 14.71 0.46
C VAL A 128 -24.66 13.48 -0.20
N ILE A 129 -23.89 12.87 -1.09
CA ILE A 129 -24.29 11.68 -1.84
C ILE A 129 -23.68 10.44 -1.20
N PHE A 130 -24.52 9.49 -0.80
CA PHE A 130 -24.12 8.20 -0.26
C PHE A 130 -24.16 7.18 -1.40
N ALA A 131 -22.98 6.82 -1.89
CA ALA A 131 -22.78 5.95 -3.05
C ALA A 131 -21.82 4.79 -2.70
N GLY A 132 -21.58 3.87 -3.63
CA GLY A 132 -20.64 2.76 -3.42
C GLY A 132 -21.00 1.53 -4.25
N LEU A 133 -20.49 0.37 -3.87
CA LEU A 133 -20.66 -0.86 -4.62
C LEU A 133 -21.77 -1.72 -4.01
N PRO A 134 -22.81 -2.12 -4.77
CA PRO A 134 -23.77 -3.13 -4.33
C PRO A 134 -23.16 -4.53 -4.35
N ASP A 135 -23.79 -5.51 -3.70
CA ASP A 135 -23.33 -6.90 -3.68
C ASP A 135 -23.22 -7.52 -5.08
N SER A 136 -23.96 -7.01 -6.07
CA SER A 136 -23.85 -7.45 -7.47
C SER A 136 -22.53 -7.02 -8.13
N PHE A 137 -21.81 -6.04 -7.57
CA PHE A 137 -20.50 -5.57 -8.04
C PHE A 137 -19.36 -6.11 -7.20
N GLU A 138 -19.58 -6.34 -5.92
CA GLU A 138 -18.53 -6.74 -4.99
C GLU A 138 -19.09 -7.73 -3.96
N SER A 139 -18.75 -9.02 -4.11
CA SER A 139 -19.19 -10.10 -3.24
C SER A 139 -18.22 -11.27 -3.29
N GLU A 140 -18.36 -12.20 -2.35
CA GLU A 140 -17.71 -13.50 -2.43
C GLU A 140 -18.29 -14.31 -3.62
N GLY A 141 -17.46 -15.14 -4.23
CA GLY A 141 -17.86 -16.10 -5.25
C GLY A 141 -17.68 -15.65 -6.70
N TYR A 142 -17.36 -14.39 -6.94
CA TYR A 142 -17.00 -13.87 -8.26
C TYR A 142 -16.06 -12.67 -8.17
N ASP A 143 -15.27 -12.47 -9.24
CA ASP A 143 -14.29 -11.39 -9.31
C ASP A 143 -14.88 -10.16 -10.00
N ARG A 144 -14.45 -8.98 -9.54
CA ARG A 144 -14.75 -7.72 -10.22
C ARG A 144 -14.04 -7.68 -11.58
N LYS A 145 -14.77 -7.24 -12.61
CA LYS A 145 -14.26 -7.13 -13.99
C LYS A 145 -13.74 -5.74 -14.33
N HIS A 146 -14.04 -4.73 -13.52
CA HIS A 146 -13.66 -3.33 -13.68
C HIS A 146 -13.68 -2.63 -12.32
N LEU A 147 -13.02 -1.47 -12.21
CA LEU A 147 -13.04 -0.64 -11.01
C LEU A 147 -14.17 0.41 -11.03
N GLY A 148 -14.96 0.48 -12.08
CA GLY A 148 -16.07 1.42 -12.17
C GLY A 148 -17.14 1.16 -11.13
N MET A 149 -17.75 2.24 -10.64
CA MET A 149 -19.00 2.20 -9.87
C MET A 149 -20.19 1.98 -10.80
N PRO A 150 -21.41 1.64 -10.27
CA PRO A 150 -22.62 1.59 -11.07
C PRO A 150 -22.81 2.87 -11.90
N ASN A 151 -23.15 2.72 -13.18
CA ASN A 151 -23.35 3.85 -14.08
C ASN A 151 -24.45 4.79 -13.62
N CYS A 152 -25.52 4.25 -13.03
CA CYS A 152 -26.61 5.05 -12.46
C CYS A 152 -26.12 5.96 -11.32
N GLN A 153 -25.19 5.50 -10.49
CA GLN A 153 -24.62 6.30 -9.42
C GLN A 153 -23.65 7.37 -9.96
N ASN A 154 -22.77 7.01 -10.91
CA ASN A 154 -21.86 7.97 -11.55
C ASN A 154 -22.64 9.11 -12.22
N ALA A 155 -23.68 8.77 -13.00
CA ALA A 155 -24.54 9.76 -13.65
C ALA A 155 -25.26 10.67 -12.65
N LEU A 156 -25.76 10.11 -11.53
CA LEU A 156 -26.40 10.88 -10.46
C LEU A 156 -25.41 11.86 -9.81
N ILE A 157 -24.20 11.40 -9.47
CA ILE A 157 -23.17 12.27 -8.86
C ILE A 157 -22.86 13.44 -9.78
N GLU A 158 -22.70 13.20 -11.08
CA GLU A 158 -22.45 14.26 -12.06
C GLU A 158 -23.60 15.26 -12.13
N ALA A 159 -24.84 14.78 -12.25
CA ALA A 159 -26.03 15.64 -12.34
C ALA A 159 -26.24 16.48 -11.06
N VAL A 160 -26.02 15.89 -9.90
CA VAL A 160 -26.10 16.59 -8.60
C VAL A 160 -24.99 17.64 -8.48
N ALA A 161 -23.74 17.31 -8.86
CA ALA A 161 -22.61 18.24 -8.80
C ALA A 161 -22.79 19.44 -9.75
N GLU A 162 -23.46 19.26 -10.87
CA GLU A 162 -23.83 20.35 -11.79
C GLU A 162 -24.88 21.30 -11.15
N ALA A 163 -25.84 20.75 -10.38
CA ALA A 163 -26.87 21.53 -9.74
C ALA A 163 -26.42 22.17 -8.41
N GLN A 164 -25.50 21.54 -7.70
CA GLN A 164 -24.97 21.97 -6.41
C GLN A 164 -23.44 21.87 -6.35
N PRO A 165 -22.70 22.97 -6.52
CA PRO A 165 -21.23 22.96 -6.48
C PRO A 165 -20.63 22.48 -5.15
N ASN A 166 -21.36 22.63 -4.04
CA ASN A 166 -20.92 22.12 -2.73
C ASN A 166 -21.39 20.67 -2.55
N THR A 167 -20.91 19.79 -3.42
CA THR A 167 -21.25 18.36 -3.36
C THR A 167 -20.13 17.58 -2.67
N ILE A 168 -20.55 16.70 -1.77
CA ILE A 168 -19.73 15.74 -1.02
C ILE A 168 -20.18 14.33 -1.44
N VAL A 169 -19.23 13.42 -1.64
CA VAL A 169 -19.53 11.99 -1.87
C VAL A 169 -19.00 11.19 -0.70
N VAL A 170 -19.84 10.32 -0.15
CA VAL A 170 -19.50 9.30 0.85
C VAL A 170 -19.56 7.95 0.18
N LEU A 171 -18.45 7.25 0.14
CA LEU A 171 -18.29 5.97 -0.54
C LEU A 171 -18.43 4.79 0.45
N HIS A 172 -19.21 3.80 0.06
CA HIS A 172 -19.44 2.55 0.77
C HIS A 172 -19.03 1.38 -0.13
N ASN A 173 -17.74 1.05 -0.14
CA ASN A 173 -17.14 -0.04 -0.94
C ASN A 173 -16.02 -0.71 -0.15
N GLY A 174 -15.72 -1.96 -0.48
CA GLY A 174 -14.63 -2.71 0.17
C GLY A 174 -13.32 -2.66 -0.59
N ALA A 175 -13.31 -2.19 -1.84
CA ALA A 175 -12.16 -2.16 -2.73
C ALA A 175 -12.13 -0.87 -3.57
N PRO A 176 -10.99 -0.49 -4.20
CA PRO A 176 -10.86 0.73 -4.98
C PRO A 176 -11.92 0.90 -6.06
N VAL A 177 -12.31 2.15 -6.30
CA VAL A 177 -13.23 2.54 -7.37
C VAL A 177 -12.66 3.66 -8.22
N GLU A 178 -13.00 3.66 -9.50
CA GLU A 178 -12.77 4.80 -10.39
C GLU A 178 -13.74 5.95 -10.06
N MET A 179 -13.25 7.18 -10.04
CA MET A 179 -14.03 8.38 -9.69
C MET A 179 -14.00 9.41 -10.83
N PRO A 180 -14.70 9.17 -11.95
CA PRO A 180 -14.66 10.09 -13.10
C PRO A 180 -15.17 11.49 -12.76
N TRP A 181 -15.99 11.60 -11.73
CA TRP A 181 -16.59 12.83 -11.21
C TRP A 181 -15.74 13.55 -10.15
N LEU A 182 -14.54 13.02 -9.76
CA LEU A 182 -13.72 13.56 -8.68
C LEU A 182 -13.40 15.06 -8.85
N GLY A 183 -13.19 15.52 -10.07
CA GLY A 183 -12.96 16.94 -10.39
C GLY A 183 -14.19 17.83 -10.25
N LYS A 184 -15.40 17.29 -10.14
CA LYS A 184 -16.67 18.04 -10.07
C LYS A 184 -17.20 18.20 -8.63
N VAL A 185 -16.71 17.42 -7.67
CA VAL A 185 -17.16 17.44 -6.27
C VAL A 185 -16.10 18.06 -5.36
N LYS A 186 -16.51 18.70 -4.26
CA LYS A 186 -15.59 19.38 -3.36
C LYS A 186 -15.00 18.50 -2.27
N ALA A 187 -15.72 17.45 -1.84
CA ALA A 187 -15.20 16.56 -0.82
C ALA A 187 -15.59 15.10 -1.10
N VAL A 188 -14.71 14.18 -0.67
CA VAL A 188 -14.92 12.73 -0.77
C VAL A 188 -14.48 12.09 0.53
N LEU A 189 -15.37 11.28 1.11
CA LEU A 189 -15.10 10.39 2.24
C LEU A 189 -15.16 8.94 1.75
N GLU A 190 -14.14 8.15 2.04
CA GLU A 190 -14.17 6.71 1.90
C GLU A 190 -14.55 6.09 3.25
N ALA A 191 -15.80 5.66 3.37
CA ALA A 191 -16.35 5.09 4.61
C ALA A 191 -16.20 3.57 4.68
N TYR A 192 -15.77 2.95 3.57
CA TYR A 192 -15.64 1.50 3.47
C TYR A 192 -16.92 0.76 3.88
N LEU A 193 -16.77 -0.46 4.37
CA LEU A 193 -17.82 -1.30 4.96
C LEU A 193 -17.74 -1.18 6.48
N GLY A 194 -18.18 -0.03 7.02
CA GLY A 194 -17.91 0.41 8.38
C GLY A 194 -18.66 -0.30 9.51
N GLY A 195 -19.38 -1.42 9.21
CA GLY A 195 -20.14 -2.18 10.19
C GLY A 195 -21.44 -1.52 10.62
N GLN A 196 -22.10 -2.15 11.59
CA GLN A 196 -23.49 -1.84 11.98
C GLN A 196 -23.77 -0.38 12.40
N ALA A 197 -22.74 0.39 12.75
CA ALA A 197 -22.87 1.78 13.22
C ALA A 197 -22.26 2.79 12.24
N VAL A 198 -22.11 2.43 10.96
CA VAL A 198 -21.47 3.27 9.94
C VAL A 198 -22.19 4.59 9.72
N GLY A 199 -23.52 4.61 9.78
CA GLY A 199 -24.30 5.83 9.61
C GLY A 199 -23.94 6.91 10.64
N GLY A 200 -23.91 6.53 11.91
CA GLY A 200 -23.50 7.44 12.99
C GLY A 200 -22.03 7.87 12.87
N ALA A 201 -21.15 6.95 12.44
CA ALA A 201 -19.74 7.26 12.20
C ALA A 201 -19.58 8.30 11.09
N VAL A 202 -20.26 8.13 9.95
CA VAL A 202 -20.23 9.06 8.82
C VAL A 202 -20.76 10.45 9.24
N VAL A 203 -21.90 10.49 9.93
CA VAL A 203 -22.48 11.77 10.38
C VAL A 203 -21.59 12.48 11.39
N ASN A 204 -20.93 11.74 12.31
CA ASN A 204 -19.93 12.30 13.21
C ASN A 204 -18.76 12.95 12.45
N VAL A 205 -18.27 12.33 11.40
CA VAL A 205 -17.22 12.89 10.56
C VAL A 205 -17.76 14.11 9.79
N LEU A 206 -18.90 13.98 9.12
CA LEU A 206 -19.49 15.09 8.34
C LEU A 206 -19.63 16.39 9.16
N TYR A 207 -20.02 16.27 10.44
CA TYR A 207 -20.26 17.42 11.31
C TYR A 207 -19.14 17.75 12.30
N GLY A 208 -17.98 17.08 12.16
CA GLY A 208 -16.78 17.38 12.95
C GLY A 208 -16.81 16.89 14.40
N ASN A 209 -17.77 16.04 14.79
CA ASN A 209 -17.75 15.34 16.08
C ASN A 209 -16.57 14.33 16.15
N ALA A 210 -16.13 13.85 14.99
CA ALA A 210 -14.93 13.07 14.81
C ALA A 210 -14.10 13.70 13.69
N ASN A 211 -12.80 13.91 13.94
CA ASN A 211 -11.87 14.32 12.91
C ASN A 211 -11.40 13.06 12.14
N PRO A 212 -11.56 13.01 10.79
CA PRO A 212 -11.14 11.85 10.02
C PRO A 212 -9.63 11.58 10.21
N SER A 213 -9.30 10.32 10.42
CA SER A 213 -7.93 9.89 10.70
C SER A 213 -7.57 8.55 10.10
N GLY A 214 -8.46 7.98 9.27
CA GLY A 214 -8.20 6.81 8.46
C GLY A 214 -7.12 7.07 7.41
N ARG A 215 -6.43 6.00 7.00
CA ARG A 215 -5.48 6.01 5.89
C ARG A 215 -5.82 4.86 4.96
N LEU A 216 -5.70 5.09 3.66
CA LEU A 216 -5.94 4.04 2.67
C LEU A 216 -5.04 2.83 2.93
N ALA A 217 -5.64 1.66 3.06
CA ALA A 217 -4.95 0.38 3.23
C ALA A 217 -4.48 -0.22 1.90
N GLU A 218 -4.83 0.41 0.79
CA GLU A 218 -4.44 0.03 -0.55
C GLU A 218 -4.33 1.26 -1.46
N THR A 219 -3.64 1.11 -2.58
CA THR A 219 -3.56 2.15 -3.61
C THR A 219 -4.84 2.14 -4.44
N PHE A 220 -5.42 3.31 -4.69
CA PHE A 220 -6.49 3.48 -5.68
C PHE A 220 -5.84 3.79 -7.03
N PRO A 221 -5.77 2.86 -7.98
CA PRO A 221 -5.22 3.12 -9.30
C PRO A 221 -6.17 3.98 -10.14
N LEU A 222 -5.67 4.56 -11.22
CA LEU A 222 -6.52 5.33 -12.15
C LEU A 222 -7.48 4.43 -12.91
N ARG A 223 -7.08 3.17 -13.20
CA ARG A 223 -7.86 2.18 -13.95
C ARG A 223 -7.38 0.77 -13.64
N ILE A 224 -8.21 -0.23 -13.91
CA ILE A 224 -7.89 -1.63 -13.65
C ILE A 224 -6.64 -2.12 -14.42
N GLN A 225 -6.37 -1.58 -15.63
CA GLN A 225 -5.21 -1.94 -16.44
C GLN A 225 -3.87 -1.57 -15.80
N ASP A 226 -3.89 -0.67 -14.83
CA ASP A 226 -2.68 -0.24 -14.11
C ASP A 226 -2.33 -1.18 -12.94
N THR A 227 -3.16 -2.18 -12.64
CA THR A 227 -2.90 -3.14 -11.56
C THR A 227 -1.76 -4.11 -11.93
N PRO A 228 -0.89 -4.49 -10.98
CA PRO A 228 0.27 -5.34 -11.28
C PRO A 228 -0.09 -6.73 -11.83
N CYS A 229 -1.26 -7.26 -11.47
CA CYS A 229 -1.72 -8.58 -11.89
C CYS A 229 -2.62 -8.58 -13.14
N TYR A 230 -2.89 -7.43 -13.76
CA TYR A 230 -3.90 -7.28 -14.83
C TYR A 230 -3.75 -8.30 -15.97
N LEU A 231 -2.52 -8.58 -16.41
CA LEU A 231 -2.26 -9.49 -17.52
C LEU A 231 -2.29 -10.99 -17.13
N ASN A 232 -2.19 -11.30 -15.83
CA ASN A 232 -2.02 -12.68 -15.35
C ASN A 232 -3.17 -13.13 -14.44
N TYR A 233 -4.09 -12.24 -14.11
CA TYR A 233 -5.21 -12.55 -13.24
C TYR A 233 -6.16 -13.58 -13.88
N GLY A 234 -6.64 -14.50 -13.06
CA GLY A 234 -7.52 -15.59 -13.51
C GLY A 234 -6.80 -16.89 -13.88
N GLY A 235 -5.50 -16.83 -14.19
CA GLY A 235 -4.70 -18.01 -14.52
C GLY A 235 -5.02 -18.64 -15.87
N GLU A 236 -4.25 -19.66 -16.23
CA GLU A 236 -4.43 -20.49 -17.43
C GLU A 236 -4.19 -21.95 -17.08
N HIS A 237 -4.99 -22.86 -17.63
CA HIS A 237 -4.79 -24.33 -17.49
C HIS A 237 -4.52 -24.79 -16.04
N ASP A 238 -5.38 -24.42 -15.10
CA ASP A 238 -5.28 -24.75 -13.66
C ASP A 238 -4.02 -24.19 -12.96
N LYS A 239 -3.39 -23.15 -13.54
CA LYS A 239 -2.21 -22.49 -12.97
C LYS A 239 -2.47 -21.00 -12.81
N SER A 240 -2.24 -20.49 -11.62
CA SER A 240 -2.15 -19.05 -11.35
C SER A 240 -0.68 -18.64 -11.21
N VAL A 241 -0.26 -17.66 -11.99
CA VAL A 241 1.12 -17.16 -12.00
C VAL A 241 1.16 -15.80 -11.35
N TYR A 242 1.84 -15.70 -10.21
CA TYR A 242 2.06 -14.45 -9.49
C TYR A 242 3.31 -13.75 -10.05
N SER A 243 3.23 -13.31 -11.31
CA SER A 243 4.36 -12.74 -12.05
C SER A 243 4.85 -11.39 -11.51
N GLU A 244 4.02 -10.71 -10.71
CA GLU A 244 4.38 -9.49 -10.00
C GLU A 244 5.40 -9.72 -8.88
N GLY A 245 5.55 -10.96 -8.38
CA GLY A 245 6.47 -11.32 -7.31
C GLY A 245 6.23 -10.49 -6.06
N VAL A 246 7.26 -9.77 -5.58
CA VAL A 246 7.16 -8.90 -4.39
C VAL A 246 6.50 -7.55 -4.67
N PHE A 247 6.25 -7.21 -5.94
CA PHE A 247 5.68 -5.94 -6.35
C PHE A 247 4.15 -5.95 -6.30
N VAL A 248 3.60 -6.17 -5.11
CA VAL A 248 2.16 -6.17 -4.83
C VAL A 248 1.75 -4.80 -4.28
N GLY A 249 0.60 -4.28 -4.73
CA GLY A 249 0.03 -3.04 -4.24
C GLY A 249 0.98 -1.84 -4.42
N TYR A 250 1.14 -1.01 -3.38
CA TYR A 250 1.96 0.20 -3.45
C TYR A 250 3.42 -0.04 -3.83
N ARG A 251 3.98 -1.23 -3.53
CA ARG A 251 5.35 -1.58 -3.91
C ARG A 251 5.56 -1.51 -5.42
N TYR A 252 4.55 -1.92 -6.18
CA TYR A 252 4.55 -1.83 -7.64
C TYR A 252 4.44 -0.39 -8.12
N TYR A 253 3.39 0.33 -7.69
CA TYR A 253 3.12 1.68 -8.17
C TYR A 253 4.25 2.64 -7.81
N THR A 254 4.77 2.56 -6.58
CA THR A 254 5.87 3.41 -6.12
C THR A 254 7.18 3.10 -6.86
N SER A 255 7.50 1.80 -7.06
CA SER A 255 8.73 1.41 -7.78
C SER A 255 8.70 1.75 -9.27
N LYS A 256 7.51 1.85 -9.87
CA LYS A 256 7.33 2.29 -11.26
C LYS A 256 7.10 3.79 -11.40
N GLU A 257 7.08 4.53 -10.30
CA GLU A 257 6.76 5.97 -10.29
C GLU A 257 5.43 6.27 -11.01
N MET A 258 4.46 5.37 -10.87
CA MET A 258 3.16 5.48 -11.54
C MET A 258 2.27 6.49 -10.85
N GLU A 259 1.59 7.31 -11.66
CA GLU A 259 0.47 8.11 -11.21
C GLU A 259 -0.68 7.21 -10.78
N VAL A 260 -1.29 7.54 -9.65
CA VAL A 260 -2.43 6.84 -9.07
C VAL A 260 -3.50 7.84 -8.64
N LEU A 261 -4.73 7.39 -8.47
CA LEU A 261 -5.80 8.26 -8.00
C LEU A 261 -5.54 8.70 -6.55
N PHE A 262 -5.21 7.72 -5.68
CA PHE A 262 -4.75 7.95 -4.30
C PHE A 262 -3.75 6.87 -3.90
N PRO A 263 -2.58 7.22 -3.35
CA PRO A 263 -1.58 6.24 -2.94
C PRO A 263 -1.97 5.52 -1.63
N PHE A 264 -1.44 4.33 -1.41
CA PHE A 264 -1.46 3.65 -0.11
C PHE A 264 -0.99 4.59 1.02
N GLY A 265 -1.68 4.57 2.14
CA GLY A 265 -1.37 5.41 3.31
C GLY A 265 -1.90 6.84 3.21
N TYR A 266 -2.58 7.22 2.12
CA TYR A 266 -3.17 8.54 1.93
C TYR A 266 -4.40 8.75 2.81
N GLY A 267 -4.60 9.98 3.27
CA GLY A 267 -5.78 10.47 3.97
C GLY A 267 -5.53 11.87 4.53
N LEU A 268 -6.56 12.70 4.46
CA LEU A 268 -6.57 14.07 4.97
C LEU A 268 -7.15 14.13 6.39
N SER A 269 -7.06 15.30 7.01
CA SER A 269 -7.63 15.62 8.32
C SER A 269 -8.25 17.02 8.29
N TYR A 270 -9.09 17.35 9.27
CA TYR A 270 -9.57 18.72 9.48
C TYR A 270 -8.53 19.63 10.16
N THR A 271 -7.37 19.07 10.51
CA THR A 271 -6.22 19.81 11.01
C THR A 271 -4.99 19.52 10.14
N THR A 272 -3.88 20.17 10.44
CA THR A 272 -2.61 19.97 9.73
C THR A 272 -1.52 19.52 10.69
N PHE A 273 -0.55 18.75 10.17
CA PHE A 273 0.57 18.27 10.95
C PHE A 273 1.89 18.60 10.26
N SER A 274 2.90 18.89 11.08
CA SER A 274 4.29 19.01 10.63
C SER A 274 5.16 17.97 11.32
N TYR A 275 6.24 17.60 10.64
CA TYR A 275 7.20 16.60 11.10
C TYR A 275 8.59 17.24 11.22
N GLY A 276 9.36 16.80 12.21
CA GLY A 276 10.72 17.28 12.42
C GLY A 276 11.54 16.33 13.30
N ASN A 277 12.81 16.69 13.49
CA ASN A 277 13.72 16.00 14.42
C ASN A 277 13.75 14.48 14.25
N LEU A 278 13.81 13.99 12.99
CA LEU A 278 14.04 12.56 12.75
C LEU A 278 15.44 12.21 13.27
N THR A 279 15.51 11.23 14.16
CA THR A 279 16.75 10.74 14.75
C THR A 279 16.78 9.22 14.79
N VAL A 280 17.97 8.67 14.66
CA VAL A 280 18.30 7.26 14.86
C VAL A 280 19.33 7.14 15.96
N ASP A 281 19.25 6.13 16.82
CA ASP A 281 20.20 5.94 17.93
C ASP A 281 21.57 5.44 17.47
N LYS A 282 21.64 4.86 16.25
CA LYS A 282 22.87 4.33 15.64
C LYS A 282 22.88 4.61 14.14
N LYS A 283 24.04 4.85 13.57
CA LYS A 283 24.22 4.99 12.11
C LYS A 283 24.78 3.73 11.46
N GLU A 284 25.48 2.91 12.23
CA GLU A 284 26.10 1.65 11.80
C GLU A 284 25.78 0.60 12.87
N PHE A 285 25.30 -0.57 12.47
CA PHE A 285 24.93 -1.65 13.41
C PHE A 285 24.82 -3.00 12.68
N LYS A 286 24.87 -4.08 13.46
CA LYS A 286 24.65 -5.44 12.97
C LYS A 286 23.17 -5.78 12.88
N GLU A 287 22.81 -6.66 11.95
CA GLU A 287 21.40 -7.07 11.74
C GLU A 287 20.71 -7.63 12.99
N SER A 288 21.46 -8.21 13.94
CA SER A 288 20.94 -8.72 15.21
C SER A 288 20.57 -7.62 16.21
N GLU A 289 21.05 -6.39 16.00
CA GLU A 289 20.76 -5.26 16.86
C GLU A 289 19.48 -4.54 16.45
N LYS A 290 18.78 -4.00 17.43
CA LYS A 290 17.59 -3.16 17.19
C LYS A 290 18.01 -1.73 16.94
N LEU A 291 17.31 -1.04 16.03
CA LEU A 291 17.42 0.39 15.78
C LEU A 291 16.24 1.12 16.40
N LEU A 292 16.51 2.15 17.19
CA LEU A 292 15.48 3.07 17.66
C LEU A 292 15.41 4.30 16.75
N VAL A 293 14.20 4.57 16.24
CA VAL A 293 13.91 5.70 15.36
C VAL A 293 12.91 6.60 16.04
N SER A 294 13.22 7.88 16.20
CA SER A 294 12.30 8.85 16.79
C SER A 294 12.06 10.03 15.87
N VAL A 295 10.80 10.52 15.85
CA VAL A 295 10.38 11.66 15.06
C VAL A 295 9.38 12.50 15.84
N ASP A 296 9.48 13.83 15.76
CA ASP A 296 8.50 14.74 16.34
C ASP A 296 7.39 15.03 15.35
N VAL A 297 6.15 14.98 15.85
CA VAL A 297 4.93 15.35 15.12
C VAL A 297 4.23 16.46 15.87
N THR A 298 3.91 17.55 15.18
CA THR A 298 3.22 18.71 15.74
C THR A 298 1.90 18.95 15.02
N ASN A 299 0.82 19.11 15.76
CA ASN A 299 -0.45 19.60 15.21
C ASN A 299 -0.36 21.13 15.01
N THR A 300 -0.31 21.54 13.73
CA THR A 300 -0.18 22.96 13.35
C THR A 300 -1.50 23.64 13.04
N GLY A 301 -2.62 22.90 13.10
CA GLY A 301 -3.95 23.43 12.83
C GLY A 301 -4.73 23.82 14.09
N ALA A 302 -6.03 24.04 13.91
CA ALA A 302 -6.89 24.66 14.92
C ALA A 302 -7.75 23.69 15.74
N CYS A 303 -7.77 22.40 15.38
CA CYS A 303 -8.56 21.40 16.12
C CYS A 303 -7.73 20.16 16.44
N THR A 304 -8.15 19.42 17.47
CA THR A 304 -7.55 18.14 17.83
C THR A 304 -7.70 17.14 16.67
N GLY A 305 -6.63 16.42 16.39
CA GLY A 305 -6.63 15.40 15.34
C GLY A 305 -5.69 14.24 15.66
N LYS A 306 -5.87 13.16 14.92
CA LYS A 306 -4.98 11.99 15.00
C LYS A 306 -4.18 11.88 13.72
N GLU A 307 -2.87 11.75 13.86
CA GLU A 307 -1.95 11.52 12.74
C GLU A 307 -1.44 10.09 12.75
N VAL A 308 -1.28 9.51 11.56
CA VAL A 308 -0.66 8.20 11.38
C VAL A 308 0.74 8.40 10.84
N VAL A 309 1.72 8.30 11.72
CA VAL A 309 3.14 8.35 11.36
C VAL A 309 3.52 7.04 10.69
N GLN A 310 4.02 7.12 9.45
CA GLN A 310 4.36 5.96 8.65
C GLN A 310 5.88 5.89 8.43
N LEU A 311 6.50 4.80 8.90
CA LEU A 311 7.93 4.56 8.74
C LEU A 311 8.16 3.50 7.65
N TYR A 312 8.92 3.89 6.64
CA TYR A 312 9.36 3.03 5.56
C TYR A 312 10.86 2.80 5.60
N VAL A 313 11.30 1.66 5.09
CA VAL A 313 12.72 1.34 4.89
C VAL A 313 12.96 1.15 3.40
N ALA A 314 13.98 1.83 2.89
CA ALA A 314 14.38 1.82 1.49
C ALA A 314 15.83 1.31 1.36
N PRO A 315 16.08 0.16 0.71
CA PRO A 315 17.45 -0.30 0.44
C PRO A 315 18.12 0.61 -0.61
N LYS A 316 19.43 0.91 -0.41
CA LYS A 316 20.24 1.74 -1.32
C LYS A 316 21.16 0.86 -2.17
N GLY A 317 20.60 -0.01 -2.93
CA GLY A 317 21.34 -1.00 -3.73
C GLY A 317 21.03 -2.41 -3.27
N GLY A 318 21.92 -3.33 -3.56
CA GLY A 318 21.76 -4.75 -3.26
C GLY A 318 21.94 -5.61 -4.50
N THR A 319 21.97 -6.93 -4.30
CA THR A 319 22.20 -7.92 -5.37
C THR A 319 20.90 -8.39 -6.01
N ILE A 320 19.76 -8.13 -5.35
CA ILE A 320 18.43 -8.54 -5.82
C ILE A 320 17.53 -7.34 -6.08
N ILE A 321 16.55 -7.54 -6.94
CA ILE A 321 15.51 -6.54 -7.21
C ILE A 321 14.53 -6.49 -6.03
N ARG A 322 14.40 -5.30 -5.41
CA ARG A 322 13.51 -5.04 -4.28
C ARG A 322 12.63 -3.81 -4.54
N PRO A 323 11.48 -3.70 -3.86
CA PRO A 323 10.71 -2.45 -3.86
C PRO A 323 11.57 -1.27 -3.38
N VAL A 324 11.36 -0.09 -3.97
CA VAL A 324 12.11 1.13 -3.60
C VAL A 324 11.95 1.50 -2.13
N ARG A 325 10.84 1.11 -1.49
CA ARG A 325 10.59 1.22 -0.05
C ARG A 325 9.48 0.29 0.40
N GLU A 326 9.50 -0.07 1.67
CA GLU A 326 8.46 -0.87 2.30
C GLU A 326 8.06 -0.29 3.66
N LEU A 327 6.75 -0.22 3.94
CA LEU A 327 6.24 0.15 5.26
C LEU A 327 6.69 -0.91 6.28
N LYS A 328 7.39 -0.48 7.33
CA LYS A 328 7.90 -1.37 8.38
C LYS A 328 7.29 -1.09 9.76
N ALA A 329 6.83 0.14 9.99
CA ALA A 329 6.13 0.50 11.21
C ALA A 329 5.17 1.67 10.97
N PHE A 330 4.16 1.78 11.82
CA PHE A 330 3.29 2.97 11.88
C PHE A 330 2.73 3.12 13.31
N GLU A 331 2.41 4.37 13.64
CA GLU A 331 1.80 4.72 14.94
C GLU A 331 0.74 5.79 14.72
N LYS A 332 -0.44 5.61 15.33
CA LYS A 332 -1.51 6.60 15.30
C LYS A 332 -1.55 7.37 16.60
N THR A 333 -1.23 8.66 16.57
CA THR A 333 -1.14 9.52 17.74
C THR A 333 -2.14 10.68 17.68
N GLU A 334 -2.78 10.98 18.82
CA GLU A 334 -3.69 12.13 18.96
C GLU A 334 -2.92 13.34 19.47
N LEU A 335 -3.16 14.51 18.84
CA LEU A 335 -2.52 15.78 19.20
C LEU A 335 -3.56 16.90 19.26
N ALA A 336 -3.52 17.65 20.37
CA ALA A 336 -4.24 18.92 20.49
C ALA A 336 -3.59 20.02 19.61
N PRO A 337 -4.28 21.11 19.30
CA PRO A 337 -3.69 22.25 18.58
C PRO A 337 -2.41 22.76 19.26
N GLY A 338 -1.33 22.86 18.49
CA GLY A 338 0.01 23.26 18.97
C GLY A 338 0.78 22.21 19.76
N GLU A 339 0.20 21.04 20.01
CA GLU A 339 0.88 19.96 20.72
C GLU A 339 1.91 19.28 19.81
N THR A 340 3.08 18.96 20.38
CA THR A 340 4.12 18.13 19.75
C THR A 340 4.29 16.86 20.56
N LYS A 341 4.35 15.73 19.88
CA LYS A 341 4.70 14.41 20.46
C LYS A 341 5.84 13.79 19.69
N THR A 342 6.76 13.17 20.43
CA THR A 342 7.79 12.30 19.84
C THR A 342 7.22 10.89 19.73
N VAL A 343 7.22 10.37 18.51
CA VAL A 343 6.88 8.97 18.18
C VAL A 343 8.16 8.20 18.01
N THR A 344 8.26 7.04 18.67
CA THR A 344 9.47 6.19 18.63
C THR A 344 9.10 4.80 18.10
N PHE A 345 9.89 4.32 17.15
CA PHE A 345 9.79 2.98 16.57
C PHE A 345 11.03 2.16 16.92
N GLU A 346 10.82 0.88 17.17
CA GLU A 346 11.89 -0.10 17.30
C GLU A 346 11.89 -1.01 16.06
N LEU A 347 12.97 -1.02 15.31
CA LEU A 347 13.15 -1.85 14.12
C LEU A 347 14.10 -3.00 14.43
N ASP A 348 13.71 -4.21 14.07
CA ASP A 348 14.55 -5.41 14.10
C ASP A 348 15.06 -5.80 12.71
N SER A 349 15.76 -6.92 12.58
CA SER A 349 16.31 -7.45 11.32
C SER A 349 15.25 -7.58 10.21
N ARG A 350 13.98 -7.86 10.57
CA ARG A 350 12.90 -8.01 9.58
C ARG A 350 12.59 -6.70 8.84
N ALA A 351 12.96 -5.56 9.40
CA ALA A 351 12.78 -4.27 8.73
C ALA A 351 13.66 -4.16 7.46
N TYR A 352 14.81 -4.81 7.44
CA TYR A 352 15.81 -4.74 6.38
C TYR A 352 15.81 -5.98 5.47
N ALA A 353 15.26 -7.10 5.95
CA ALA A 353 15.31 -8.40 5.33
C ALA A 353 14.39 -8.56 4.11
N TYR A 354 14.80 -9.47 3.23
CA TYR A 354 13.96 -10.07 2.20
C TYR A 354 13.96 -11.60 2.38
N TRP A 355 12.96 -12.28 1.80
CA TRP A 355 12.94 -13.73 1.78
C TRP A 355 13.92 -14.26 0.73
N ASN A 356 14.94 -14.99 1.18
CA ASN A 356 15.91 -15.62 0.31
C ASN A 356 15.53 -17.09 0.06
N THR A 357 15.33 -17.44 -1.21
CA THR A 357 14.86 -18.76 -1.61
C THR A 357 15.95 -19.83 -1.57
N GLU A 358 17.24 -19.47 -1.53
CA GLU A 358 18.36 -20.39 -1.47
C GLU A 358 18.56 -20.95 -0.08
N ILE A 359 18.49 -20.08 0.93
CA ILE A 359 18.60 -20.47 2.34
C ILE A 359 17.24 -20.80 2.99
N HIS A 360 16.13 -20.56 2.26
CA HIS A 360 14.75 -20.70 2.77
C HIS A 360 14.50 -19.93 4.06
N ASP A 361 15.07 -18.74 4.17
CA ASP A 361 14.95 -17.87 5.35
C ASP A 361 15.05 -16.38 4.97
N TRP A 362 14.83 -15.50 5.96
CA TRP A 362 14.99 -14.07 5.83
C TRP A 362 16.47 -13.70 5.86
N HIS A 363 16.87 -12.89 4.90
CA HIS A 363 18.24 -12.43 4.75
C HIS A 363 18.31 -10.90 4.68
N VAL A 364 19.28 -10.33 5.40
CA VAL A 364 19.63 -8.90 5.33
C VAL A 364 20.90 -8.77 4.49
N GLU A 365 20.89 -7.96 3.45
CA GLU A 365 22.14 -7.62 2.74
C GLU A 365 22.89 -6.55 3.50
N THR A 366 24.21 -6.72 3.63
CA THR A 366 25.09 -5.66 4.14
C THR A 366 25.04 -4.46 3.20
N GLY A 367 24.76 -3.27 3.73
CA GLY A 367 24.69 -2.06 2.93
C GLY A 367 23.96 -0.91 3.57
N ALA A 368 23.74 0.12 2.76
CA ALA A 368 23.03 1.32 3.16
C ALA A 368 21.51 1.14 3.02
N TYR A 369 20.79 1.66 4.01
CA TYR A 369 19.32 1.74 4.01
C TYR A 369 18.91 3.15 4.41
N GLU A 370 17.86 3.67 3.77
CA GLU A 370 17.18 4.88 4.25
C GLU A 370 16.00 4.54 5.13
N ILE A 371 15.97 5.14 6.32
CA ILE A 371 14.82 5.18 7.21
C ILE A 371 14.01 6.41 6.81
N GLN A 372 12.81 6.21 6.31
CA GLN A 372 11.98 7.26 5.75
C GLN A 372 10.69 7.44 6.56
N ILE A 373 10.40 8.68 6.97
CA ILE A 373 9.07 9.06 7.46
C ILE A 373 8.29 9.63 6.28
N CYS A 374 7.16 8.99 5.98
CA CYS A 374 6.37 9.33 4.82
C CYS A 374 4.95 9.74 5.21
N ARG A 375 4.33 10.63 4.41
CA ARG A 375 2.91 10.95 4.52
C ARG A 375 2.04 9.83 3.94
N ASN A 376 2.54 9.19 2.91
CA ASN A 376 1.96 8.04 2.22
C ASN A 376 3.07 7.33 1.44
N ALA A 377 2.79 6.25 0.74
CA ALA A 377 3.80 5.45 0.03
C ALA A 377 4.60 6.22 -1.04
N GLN A 378 4.09 7.34 -1.55
CA GLN A 378 4.73 8.13 -2.60
C GLN A 378 5.39 9.42 -2.09
N GLU A 379 5.05 9.91 -0.89
CA GLU A 379 5.52 11.20 -0.37
C GLU A 379 6.42 11.03 0.86
N VAL A 380 7.73 11.16 0.66
CA VAL A 380 8.74 11.14 1.74
C VAL A 380 8.84 12.54 2.35
N LEU A 381 8.73 12.64 3.66
CA LEU A 381 8.82 13.89 4.42
C LEU A 381 10.23 14.08 5.02
N LEU A 382 10.78 13.02 5.62
CA LEU A 382 12.09 13.03 6.26
C LEU A 382 12.80 11.71 5.96
N SER A 383 14.11 11.72 5.89
CA SER A 383 14.93 10.51 5.74
C SER A 383 16.26 10.61 6.48
N GLU A 384 16.75 9.45 6.93
CA GLU A 384 18.04 9.25 7.57
C GLU A 384 18.69 7.97 7.03
N GLU A 385 19.97 8.04 6.64
CA GLU A 385 20.71 6.88 6.16
C GLU A 385 21.40 6.13 7.31
N VAL A 386 21.36 4.82 7.25
CA VAL A 386 22.02 3.89 8.17
C VAL A 386 22.75 2.80 7.40
N GLN A 387 23.79 2.22 8.01
CA GLN A 387 24.54 1.09 7.50
C GLN A 387 24.22 -0.14 8.33
N VAL A 388 23.79 -1.21 7.68
CA VAL A 388 23.50 -2.49 8.31
C VAL A 388 24.52 -3.52 7.88
N GLU A 389 25.15 -4.19 8.85
CA GLU A 389 26.05 -5.31 8.62
C GLU A 389 25.28 -6.63 8.80
N SER A 390 25.21 -7.45 7.76
CA SER A 390 24.68 -8.80 7.85
C SER A 390 25.63 -9.72 8.61
N GLU A 391 25.07 -10.56 9.46
CA GLU A 391 25.84 -11.62 10.15
C GLU A 391 25.67 -12.97 9.46
N THR A 392 24.82 -13.04 8.43
CA THR A 392 24.58 -14.25 7.62
C THR A 392 25.38 -14.19 6.33
N VAL A 393 26.30 -15.12 6.16
CA VAL A 393 27.04 -15.29 4.91
C VAL A 393 26.26 -16.24 4.02
N LEU A 394 25.83 -15.75 2.85
CA LEU A 394 25.20 -16.60 1.84
C LEU A 394 26.25 -17.52 1.20
N PRO A 395 25.95 -18.83 1.06
CA PRO A 395 26.85 -19.72 0.33
C PRO A 395 26.93 -19.26 -1.14
N LYS A 396 28.15 -19.05 -1.62
CA LYS A 396 28.38 -18.80 -3.05
C LYS A 396 28.46 -20.12 -3.78
N VAL A 397 27.58 -20.33 -4.74
CA VAL A 397 27.58 -21.52 -5.60
C VAL A 397 27.89 -21.08 -7.03
N TYR A 398 29.07 -21.38 -7.50
CA TYR A 398 29.47 -21.12 -8.88
C TYR A 398 28.96 -22.24 -9.81
N THR A 399 28.54 -21.85 -10.98
CA THR A 399 28.05 -22.73 -12.05
C THR A 399 28.67 -22.31 -13.39
N LEU A 400 28.43 -23.08 -14.45
CA LEU A 400 28.82 -22.67 -15.81
C LEU A 400 28.10 -21.40 -16.28
N ASN A 401 27.04 -20.95 -15.58
CA ASN A 401 26.33 -19.70 -15.87
C ASN A 401 26.85 -18.51 -15.05
N SER A 402 27.69 -18.73 -14.05
CA SER A 402 28.33 -17.65 -13.29
C SER A 402 29.19 -16.79 -14.22
N THR A 403 29.07 -15.49 -14.09
CA THR A 403 29.78 -14.55 -14.96
C THR A 403 31.22 -14.33 -14.50
N MET A 404 32.06 -13.89 -15.42
CA MET A 404 33.44 -13.51 -15.11
C MET A 404 33.48 -12.42 -14.02
N GLY A 405 32.58 -11.43 -14.11
CA GLY A 405 32.46 -10.36 -13.11
C GLY A 405 32.13 -10.88 -11.72
N GLU A 406 31.17 -11.82 -11.60
CA GLU A 406 30.81 -12.42 -10.31
C GLU A 406 32.01 -13.16 -9.68
N ILE A 407 32.80 -13.86 -10.49
CA ILE A 407 33.98 -14.58 -10.02
C ILE A 407 35.09 -13.62 -9.65
N MET A 408 35.34 -12.60 -10.47
CA MET A 408 36.37 -11.57 -10.24
C MET A 408 36.08 -10.68 -9.03
N ALA A 409 34.80 -10.50 -8.70
CA ALA A 409 34.38 -9.73 -7.50
C ALA A 409 34.69 -10.50 -6.19
N ASP A 410 34.94 -11.79 -6.25
CA ASP A 410 35.37 -12.60 -5.11
C ASP A 410 36.87 -12.76 -5.09
N PRO A 411 37.60 -12.30 -4.06
CA PRO A 411 39.07 -12.42 -4.01
C PRO A 411 39.58 -13.85 -4.18
N LYS A 412 38.91 -14.86 -3.63
CA LYS A 412 39.26 -16.27 -3.80
C LYS A 412 38.94 -16.75 -5.22
N GLY A 413 37.75 -16.40 -5.73
CA GLY A 413 37.32 -16.72 -7.08
C GLY A 413 38.27 -16.13 -8.12
N LYS A 414 38.66 -14.86 -7.95
CA LYS A 414 39.63 -14.16 -8.78
C LYS A 414 40.97 -14.92 -8.85
N ALA A 415 41.53 -15.30 -7.70
CA ALA A 415 42.81 -16.00 -7.66
C ALA A 415 42.76 -17.36 -8.39
N ILE A 416 41.68 -18.11 -8.23
CA ILE A 416 41.48 -19.39 -8.90
C ILE A 416 41.31 -19.21 -10.40
N LEU A 417 40.56 -18.21 -10.82
CA LEU A 417 40.34 -17.90 -12.23
C LEU A 417 41.63 -17.45 -12.92
N GLU A 418 42.40 -16.54 -12.29
CA GLU A 418 43.70 -16.08 -12.79
C GLU A 418 44.69 -17.23 -12.90
N GLN A 419 44.72 -18.14 -11.94
CA GLN A 419 45.58 -19.35 -12.01
C GLN A 419 45.15 -20.27 -13.18
N ALA A 420 43.86 -20.52 -13.35
CA ALA A 420 43.35 -21.38 -14.41
C ALA A 420 43.59 -20.76 -15.82
N MET A 421 43.48 -19.43 -15.95
CA MET A 421 43.81 -18.74 -17.19
C MET A 421 45.31 -18.79 -17.50
N GLY A 422 46.17 -18.60 -16.51
CA GLY A 422 47.62 -18.67 -16.67
C GLY A 422 48.09 -20.10 -17.05
N GLU A 423 47.45 -21.12 -16.56
CA GLU A 423 47.70 -22.53 -16.99
C GLU A 423 47.27 -22.80 -18.44
N MET A 424 46.18 -22.14 -18.92
CA MET A 424 45.71 -22.23 -20.31
C MET A 424 46.63 -21.48 -21.27
N GLU A 425 47.11 -20.28 -20.93
CA GLU A 425 48.08 -19.49 -21.73
C GLU A 425 49.44 -20.19 -21.86
N GLY A 426 49.83 -20.96 -20.88
CA GLY A 426 51.08 -21.75 -20.92
C GLY A 426 51.05 -22.97 -21.89
N MET A 427 49.86 -23.38 -22.39
CA MET A 427 49.70 -24.49 -23.32
C MET A 427 49.73 -24.10 -24.79
N ASP A 428 49.37 -22.88 -25.15
CA ASP A 428 49.43 -22.36 -26.53
C ASP A 428 50.16 -20.99 -26.52
N GLY A 429 51.42 -20.97 -27.01
CA GLY A 429 52.35 -19.83 -26.89
C GLY A 429 52.05 -18.60 -27.75
N GLU A 430 50.81 -18.20 -27.92
CA GLU A 430 50.40 -16.94 -28.53
C GLU A 430 49.37 -16.24 -27.63
N SER A 431 49.65 -14.98 -27.23
CA SER A 431 48.84 -14.20 -26.33
C SER A 431 47.45 -13.90 -26.91
N THR A 432 46.40 -14.23 -26.17
CA THR A 432 45.00 -13.98 -26.50
C THR A 432 44.60 -12.50 -26.60
N GLU A 433 45.44 -11.58 -26.11
CA GLU A 433 45.19 -10.12 -26.16
C GLU A 433 45.25 -9.56 -27.57
N GLU A 434 46.11 -10.10 -28.46
CA GLU A 434 46.18 -9.60 -29.86
C GLU A 434 45.00 -10.04 -30.75
N GLN A 435 44.25 -11.09 -30.38
CA GLN A 435 43.15 -11.58 -31.17
C GLN A 435 41.81 -10.91 -30.88
N MET A 436 41.69 -10.15 -29.80
CA MET A 436 40.46 -9.43 -29.41
C MET A 436 40.46 -7.93 -29.77
N GLN A 437 41.53 -7.40 -30.38
CA GLN A 437 41.52 -6.03 -30.86
C GLN A 437 40.61 -5.92 -32.11
N ASP A 438 39.45 -5.30 -31.91
CA ASP A 438 38.55 -4.93 -33.03
C ASP A 438 39.09 -3.66 -33.72
N ASP A 439 39.75 -3.87 -34.85
CA ASP A 439 40.29 -2.81 -35.71
C ASP A 439 39.18 -1.99 -36.40
N SER A 440 37.91 -2.37 -36.18
CA SER A 440 36.72 -1.70 -36.80
C SER A 440 36.34 -0.40 -36.11
N GLY A 441 36.84 -0.15 -34.86
CA GLY A 441 36.49 1.03 -34.05
C GLY A 441 35.04 1.06 -33.58
N VAL A 442 34.30 -0.06 -33.69
CA VAL A 442 32.90 -0.20 -33.27
C VAL A 442 32.79 -0.50 -31.77
N ILE A 443 33.76 -1.24 -31.20
CA ILE A 443 33.80 -1.62 -29.81
C ILE A 443 34.93 -0.86 -29.13
N ASN A 444 34.63 -0.04 -28.13
CA ASN A 444 35.63 0.63 -27.32
C ASN A 444 36.03 -0.25 -26.12
N ASP A 445 37.13 0.11 -25.44
CA ASP A 445 37.66 -0.64 -24.30
C ASP A 445 36.65 -0.80 -23.15
N GLU A 446 35.78 0.18 -22.93
CA GLU A 446 34.74 0.16 -21.91
C GLU A 446 33.64 -0.86 -22.26
N MET A 447 33.23 -0.92 -23.52
CA MET A 447 32.29 -1.95 -24.00
C MET A 447 32.90 -3.35 -23.91
N MET A 448 34.18 -3.51 -24.27
CA MET A 448 34.88 -4.80 -24.19
C MET A 448 34.96 -5.26 -22.72
N ALA A 449 35.32 -4.39 -21.79
CA ALA A 449 35.38 -4.70 -20.36
C ALA A 449 33.99 -5.11 -19.84
N ALA A 450 32.92 -4.39 -20.17
CA ALA A 450 31.57 -4.71 -19.77
C ALA A 450 31.08 -6.04 -20.35
N MET A 451 31.43 -6.35 -21.62
CA MET A 451 31.11 -7.64 -22.25
C MET A 451 31.84 -8.80 -21.56
N MET A 452 33.10 -8.62 -21.22
CA MET A 452 33.88 -9.63 -20.50
C MET A 452 33.33 -9.86 -19.10
N GLU A 453 33.01 -8.80 -18.37
CA GLU A 453 32.42 -8.87 -17.02
C GLU A 453 31.08 -9.64 -17.03
N ALA A 454 30.21 -9.41 -18.04
CA ALA A 454 28.91 -10.04 -18.17
C ALA A 454 28.96 -11.45 -18.78
N MET A 455 30.16 -11.91 -19.24
CA MET A 455 30.28 -13.19 -19.94
C MET A 455 30.19 -14.39 -18.97
N PRO A 456 29.22 -15.30 -19.14
CA PRO A 456 29.16 -16.55 -18.37
C PRO A 456 30.31 -17.48 -18.73
N LEU A 457 30.82 -18.26 -17.76
CA LEU A 457 31.91 -19.24 -17.98
C LEU A 457 31.66 -20.14 -19.19
N ARG A 458 30.43 -20.59 -19.41
CA ARG A 458 30.11 -21.46 -20.57
C ARG A 458 30.41 -20.83 -21.93
N GLN A 459 30.41 -19.50 -22.04
CA GLN A 459 30.71 -18.81 -23.30
C GLN A 459 32.21 -18.85 -23.65
N MET A 460 33.07 -19.11 -22.68
CA MET A 460 34.50 -19.32 -22.96
C MET A 460 34.74 -20.43 -23.94
N LEU A 461 33.84 -21.46 -24.01
CA LEU A 461 33.91 -22.53 -25.03
C LEU A 461 33.84 -22.02 -26.48
N SER A 462 33.26 -20.84 -26.69
CA SER A 462 33.09 -20.28 -28.05
C SER A 462 34.12 -19.20 -28.38
N PHE A 463 34.67 -18.53 -27.36
CA PHE A 463 35.53 -17.36 -27.56
C PHE A 463 37.00 -17.62 -27.24
N VAL A 464 37.32 -18.64 -26.43
CA VAL A 464 38.68 -18.92 -26.03
C VAL A 464 39.12 -20.26 -26.64
N PRO A 465 40.10 -20.27 -27.61
CA PRO A 465 40.63 -21.48 -28.20
C PRO A 465 41.22 -22.38 -27.14
N GLY A 466 41.01 -23.70 -27.28
CA GLY A 466 41.57 -24.70 -26.35
C GLY A 466 40.78 -24.96 -25.08
N VAL A 467 39.78 -24.11 -24.73
CA VAL A 467 38.93 -24.36 -23.57
C VAL A 467 37.96 -25.48 -23.83
N THR A 468 37.94 -26.48 -22.95
CA THR A 468 37.04 -27.60 -23.01
C THR A 468 35.98 -27.54 -21.92
N LYS A 469 34.85 -28.24 -22.13
CA LYS A 469 33.79 -28.34 -21.11
C LYS A 469 34.30 -29.00 -19.83
N GLU A 470 35.21 -29.94 -19.95
CA GLU A 470 35.84 -30.63 -18.83
C GLU A 470 36.71 -29.68 -18.00
N ALA A 471 37.47 -28.79 -18.64
CA ALA A 471 38.28 -27.77 -17.97
C ALA A 471 37.37 -26.75 -17.21
N LEU A 472 36.28 -26.30 -17.82
CA LEU A 472 35.32 -25.41 -17.14
C LEU A 472 34.61 -26.10 -15.97
N ASN A 473 34.27 -27.42 -16.08
CA ASN A 473 33.71 -28.14 -14.94
C ASN A 473 34.71 -28.28 -13.80
N GLN A 474 35.99 -28.48 -14.10
CA GLN A 474 37.07 -28.51 -13.10
C GLN A 474 37.26 -27.11 -12.44
N LEU A 475 37.21 -26.04 -13.21
CA LEU A 475 37.24 -24.70 -12.68
C LEU A 475 36.06 -24.43 -11.72
N VAL A 476 34.83 -24.77 -12.13
CA VAL A 476 33.63 -24.64 -11.27
C VAL A 476 33.78 -25.47 -10.00
N ALA A 477 34.33 -26.73 -10.11
CA ALA A 477 34.58 -27.55 -8.93
C ALA A 477 35.62 -26.90 -7.99
N ALA A 478 36.70 -26.34 -8.54
CA ALA A 478 37.71 -25.63 -7.75
C ALA A 478 37.14 -24.37 -7.06
N LEU A 479 36.33 -23.56 -7.77
CA LEU A 479 35.66 -22.40 -7.22
C LEU A 479 34.75 -22.77 -6.03
N ASN A 480 33.99 -23.87 -6.15
CA ASN A 480 33.08 -24.32 -5.09
C ASN A 480 33.80 -25.08 -3.96
N ALA A 481 35.03 -25.55 -4.14
CA ALA A 481 35.81 -26.21 -3.10
C ALA A 481 36.64 -25.23 -2.24
N ALA A 482 36.66 -23.96 -2.60
CA ALA A 482 37.49 -22.93 -1.96
C ALA A 482 36.80 -22.26 -0.75
N GLU A 483 35.70 -22.80 -0.21
CA GLU A 483 34.99 -22.32 0.97
C GLU A 483 35.83 -22.35 2.25
#